data_e90f3243e2cd47e2f421e2c2bc4a0f9d
#
_entry.id   e90f3243e2cd47e2f421e2c2bc4a0f9d
#
_cell.length_a   1.000
_cell.length_b   1.000
_cell.length_c   1.000
_cell.angle_alpha   90.00
_cell.angle_beta   90.00
_cell.angle_gamma   90.00
#
_symmetry.space_group_name_H-M   'P 1'
#
loop_
_entity.id
_entity.type
_entity.pdbx_description
1 polymer ?
#
loop_
_entity_poly.entity_id
_entity_poly.type
_entity_poly.pdbx_seq_one_letter_code
_entity_poly.pdbx_strand_id
1 'polypeptide(L)'
;MIHEIRENGREVAQAYPRVKALIPIRQAGEWVYVSGHGPEDINTYEPLYRGRVGEALTLAQGRQAAAECGKTLLRAIQERYGTLDCIAELVRALILVNCGEGFQDIGAVADGFSDLCVEVLQERGRHVRTVMGTRNMPNHNIPVEVELIFRLAEGYGDEA
;
A
#
# COMPACT_ATOMS: atom_id res chain seq x y z
N MET A 1 12.16 5.45 -25.15
CA MET A 1 12.72 4.19 -24.65
C MET A 1 12.42 4.18 -23.16
N ILE A 2 11.50 3.35 -22.71
CA ILE A 2 11.25 3.16 -21.29
C ILE A 2 12.44 2.35 -20.83
N HIS A 3 13.32 2.92 -20.02
CA HIS A 3 14.33 2.14 -19.34
C HIS A 3 13.58 1.21 -18.40
N GLU A 4 13.61 -0.05 -18.76
CA GLU A 4 13.19 -1.13 -17.90
C GLU A 4 14.07 -1.09 -16.67
N ILE A 5 13.54 -0.59 -15.57
CA ILE A 5 14.19 -0.74 -14.28
C ILE A 5 13.92 -2.18 -13.89
N ARG A 6 14.86 -3.04 -14.20
CA ARG A 6 14.86 -4.43 -13.74
C ARG A 6 15.40 -4.48 -12.33
N GLU A 7 14.52 -4.60 -11.39
CA GLU A 7 14.91 -5.01 -10.05
C GLU A 7 14.53 -6.47 -9.87
N ASN A 8 15.52 -7.30 -9.57
CA ASN A 8 15.36 -8.74 -9.39
C ASN A 8 14.64 -9.47 -10.55
N GLY A 9 14.86 -8.99 -11.79
CA GLY A 9 14.31 -9.62 -12.99
C GLY A 9 12.88 -9.24 -13.34
N ARG A 10 12.23 -8.31 -12.61
CA ARG A 10 10.90 -7.78 -12.94
C ARG A 10 10.95 -6.34 -13.44
N GLU A 11 10.10 -6.05 -14.40
CA GLU A 11 9.87 -4.70 -14.92
C GLU A 11 8.97 -3.94 -13.95
N VAL A 12 9.56 -3.09 -13.12
CA VAL A 12 8.80 -2.16 -12.24
C VAL A 12 7.94 -1.19 -13.06
N ALA A 13 8.32 -0.96 -14.33
CA ALA A 13 7.55 -0.12 -15.26
C ALA A 13 6.12 -0.64 -15.55
N GLN A 14 5.81 -1.89 -15.26
CA GLN A 14 4.46 -2.43 -15.45
C GLN A 14 3.47 -1.98 -14.39
N ALA A 15 3.92 -1.63 -13.19
CA ALA A 15 3.04 -1.15 -12.12
C ALA A 15 2.37 0.19 -12.47
N TYR A 16 3.04 1.04 -13.27
CA TYR A 16 2.52 2.35 -13.66
C TYR A 16 2.70 2.63 -15.17
N PRO A 17 2.07 1.87 -16.06
CA PRO A 17 2.34 1.94 -17.50
C PRO A 17 1.98 3.29 -18.15
N ARG A 18 1.18 4.11 -17.47
CA ARG A 18 0.67 5.38 -17.99
C ARG A 18 1.40 6.62 -17.48
N VAL A 19 2.17 6.51 -16.41
CA VAL A 19 2.81 7.66 -15.75
C VAL A 19 4.30 7.41 -15.59
N LYS A 20 5.08 7.86 -16.57
CA LYS A 20 6.54 7.67 -16.62
C LYS A 20 7.32 8.29 -15.44
N ALA A 21 6.72 9.24 -14.73
CA ALA A 21 7.34 9.94 -13.61
C ALA A 21 7.13 9.26 -12.26
N LEU A 22 6.20 8.31 -12.16
CA LEU A 22 5.92 7.60 -10.91
C LEU A 22 6.83 6.40 -10.74
N ILE A 23 7.30 6.24 -9.52
CA ILE A 23 7.98 5.04 -9.05
C ILE A 23 7.26 4.53 -7.79
N PRO A 24 7.13 3.21 -7.61
CA PRO A 24 6.38 2.67 -6.47
C PRO A 24 7.09 2.89 -5.13
N ILE A 25 8.43 2.89 -5.12
CA ILE A 25 9.23 2.98 -3.91
C ILE A 25 10.39 3.97 -4.13
N ARG A 26 10.56 4.88 -3.17
CA ARG A 26 11.70 5.81 -3.10
C ARG A 26 12.42 5.65 -1.78
N GLN A 27 13.71 5.31 -1.84
CA GLN A 27 14.59 5.34 -0.69
C GLN A 27 15.28 6.71 -0.58
N ALA A 28 15.39 7.23 0.63
CA ALA A 28 16.10 8.47 0.98
C ALA A 28 16.84 8.25 2.31
N GLY A 29 18.09 7.81 2.21
CA GLY A 29 18.85 7.33 3.37
C GLY A 29 18.20 6.08 3.97
N GLU A 30 17.92 6.08 5.25
CA GLU A 30 17.22 4.98 5.94
C GLU A 30 15.69 5.02 5.78
N TRP A 31 15.12 6.09 5.21
CA TRP A 31 13.69 6.25 5.03
C TRP A 31 13.23 5.76 3.67
N VAL A 32 12.18 4.98 3.66
CA VAL A 32 11.58 4.44 2.43
C VAL A 32 10.14 4.89 2.34
N TYR A 33 9.82 5.49 1.22
CA TYR A 33 8.50 6.01 0.85
C TYR A 33 7.89 5.07 -0.18
N VAL A 34 6.72 4.52 0.13
CA VAL A 34 5.98 3.65 -0.78
C VAL A 34 4.73 4.40 -1.22
N SER A 35 4.54 4.55 -2.52
CA SER A 35 3.40 5.27 -3.07
C SER A 35 2.07 4.57 -2.75
N GLY A 36 0.95 5.27 -2.97
CA GLY A 36 -0.38 4.73 -2.74
C GLY A 36 -0.64 3.45 -3.54
N HIS A 37 -1.12 2.42 -2.85
CA HIS A 37 -1.53 1.16 -3.45
C HIS A 37 -2.95 0.83 -3.01
N GLY A 38 -3.73 0.33 -3.96
CA GLY A 38 -5.08 -0.18 -3.74
C GLY A 38 -5.11 -1.68 -3.44
N PRO A 39 -6.32 -2.22 -3.25
CA PRO A 39 -6.55 -3.66 -3.12
C PRO A 39 -6.53 -4.32 -4.50
N GLU A 40 -5.36 -4.59 -5.03
CA GLU A 40 -5.14 -5.05 -6.40
C GLU A 40 -4.74 -6.52 -6.45
N ASP A 41 -5.18 -7.19 -7.50
CA ASP A 41 -4.65 -8.51 -7.85
C ASP A 41 -3.18 -8.37 -8.24
N ILE A 42 -2.36 -9.17 -7.63
CA ILE A 42 -0.93 -9.05 -7.68
C ILE A 42 -0.30 -9.42 -9.03
N ASN A 43 -1.03 -10.14 -9.87
CA ASN A 43 -0.54 -10.58 -11.19
C ASN A 43 -1.09 -9.69 -12.30
N THR A 44 -2.33 -9.22 -12.15
CA THR A 44 -3.04 -8.46 -13.20
C THR A 44 -3.12 -6.98 -12.90
N TYR A 45 -2.86 -6.55 -11.66
CA TYR A 45 -3.06 -5.18 -11.16
C TYR A 45 -4.50 -4.69 -11.26
N GLU A 46 -5.44 -5.60 -11.50
CA GLU A 46 -6.86 -5.27 -11.50
C GLU A 46 -7.39 -5.11 -10.07
N PRO A 47 -8.28 -4.15 -9.82
CA PRO A 47 -8.82 -3.95 -8.48
C PRO A 47 -9.72 -5.12 -8.09
N LEU A 48 -9.45 -5.69 -6.91
CA LEU A 48 -10.24 -6.76 -6.28
C LEU A 48 -11.58 -6.25 -5.76
N TYR A 49 -11.66 -4.97 -5.43
CA TYR A 49 -12.85 -4.31 -4.91
C TYR A 49 -13.08 -2.99 -5.64
N ARG A 50 -14.35 -2.63 -5.85
CA ARG A 50 -14.76 -1.38 -6.49
C ARG A 50 -15.95 -0.78 -5.76
N GLY A 51 -15.98 0.55 -5.67
CA GLY A 51 -17.10 1.27 -5.07
C GLY A 51 -16.83 1.75 -3.64
N ARG A 52 -17.82 2.37 -3.04
CA ARG A 52 -17.71 3.03 -1.75
C ARG A 52 -18.14 2.11 -0.61
N VAL A 53 -17.42 2.18 0.49
CA VAL A 53 -17.81 1.53 1.75
C VAL A 53 -19.00 2.26 2.35
N GLY A 54 -19.98 1.50 2.79
CA GLY A 54 -21.26 2.04 3.27
C GLY A 54 -22.32 2.28 2.17
N GLU A 55 -21.95 2.07 0.89
CA GLU A 55 -22.88 2.09 -0.25
C GLU A 55 -22.82 0.75 -1.00
N ALA A 56 -21.81 0.59 -1.88
CA ALA A 56 -21.64 -0.62 -2.69
C ALA A 56 -20.95 -1.75 -1.92
N LEU A 57 -20.18 -1.41 -0.89
CA LEU A 57 -19.41 -2.34 -0.07
C LEU A 57 -19.80 -2.20 1.41
N THR A 58 -19.83 -3.32 2.09
CA THR A 58 -20.02 -3.38 3.55
C THR A 58 -18.74 -2.94 4.28
N LEU A 59 -18.85 -2.61 5.58
CA LEU A 59 -17.68 -2.39 6.45
C LEU A 59 -16.70 -3.57 6.40
N ALA A 60 -17.19 -4.80 6.47
CA ALA A 60 -16.36 -6.00 6.44
C ALA A 60 -15.57 -6.12 5.14
N GLN A 61 -16.20 -5.82 4.00
CA GLN A 61 -15.52 -5.79 2.70
C GLN A 61 -14.50 -4.65 2.60
N GLY A 62 -14.81 -3.47 3.15
CA GLY A 62 -13.87 -2.35 3.24
C GLY A 62 -12.64 -2.71 4.08
N ARG A 63 -12.83 -3.35 5.24
CA ARG A 63 -11.75 -3.83 6.10
C ARG A 63 -10.88 -4.87 5.38
N GLN A 64 -11.50 -5.81 4.65
CA GLN A 64 -10.77 -6.78 3.85
C GLN A 64 -9.98 -6.11 2.71
N ALA A 65 -10.57 -5.13 2.03
CA ALA A 65 -9.89 -4.35 1.00
C ALA A 65 -8.66 -3.61 1.55
N ALA A 66 -8.75 -3.05 2.77
CA ALA A 66 -7.61 -2.44 3.45
C ALA A 66 -6.49 -3.45 3.75
N ALA A 67 -6.83 -4.68 4.14
CA ALA A 67 -5.85 -5.75 4.30
C ALA A 67 -5.19 -6.14 2.96
N GLU A 68 -5.95 -6.19 1.86
CA GLU A 68 -5.38 -6.43 0.52
C GLU A 68 -4.40 -5.32 0.09
N CYS A 69 -4.68 -4.04 0.41
CA CYS A 69 -3.70 -2.96 0.22
C CYS A 69 -2.38 -3.25 0.95
N GLY A 70 -2.47 -3.74 2.19
CA GLY A 70 -1.29 -4.13 2.98
C GLY A 70 -0.49 -5.25 2.30
N LYS A 71 -1.15 -6.26 1.77
CA LYS A 71 -0.48 -7.35 1.02
C LYS A 71 0.21 -6.82 -0.23
N THR A 72 -0.45 -5.93 -0.98
CA THR A 72 0.13 -5.31 -2.18
C THR A 72 1.38 -4.50 -1.84
N LEU A 73 1.33 -3.68 -0.79
CA LEU A 73 2.46 -2.87 -0.31
C LEU A 73 3.63 -3.73 0.19
N LEU A 74 3.38 -4.70 1.06
CA LEU A 74 4.42 -5.58 1.59
C LEU A 74 5.07 -6.40 0.48
N ARG A 75 4.31 -6.80 -0.52
CA ARG A 75 4.87 -7.49 -1.67
C ARG A 75 5.72 -6.58 -2.54
N ALA A 76 5.31 -5.35 -2.81
CA ALA A 76 6.14 -4.38 -3.54
C ALA A 76 7.49 -4.16 -2.82
N ILE A 77 7.48 -4.08 -1.49
CA ILE A 77 8.69 -3.98 -0.68
C ILE A 77 9.54 -5.26 -0.80
N GLN A 78 8.93 -6.43 -0.70
CA GLN A 78 9.63 -7.71 -0.84
C GLN A 78 10.24 -7.87 -2.25
N GLU A 79 9.55 -7.42 -3.29
CA GLU A 79 10.07 -7.43 -4.66
C GLU A 79 11.27 -6.49 -4.82
N ARG A 80 11.26 -5.33 -4.15
CA ARG A 80 12.35 -4.35 -4.19
C ARG A 80 13.60 -4.80 -3.44
N TYR A 81 13.43 -5.37 -2.24
CA TYR A 81 14.52 -5.68 -1.31
C TYR A 81 14.81 -7.18 -1.15
N GLY A 82 14.04 -8.05 -1.79
CA GLY A 82 14.17 -9.51 -1.73
C GLY A 82 13.56 -10.15 -0.48
N THR A 83 13.31 -9.39 0.58
CA THR A 83 12.80 -9.88 1.86
C THR A 83 12.06 -8.78 2.61
N LEU A 84 11.16 -9.15 3.54
CA LEU A 84 10.54 -8.22 4.48
C LEU A 84 11.42 -7.93 5.72
N ASP A 85 12.55 -8.62 5.87
CA ASP A 85 13.52 -8.32 6.93
C ASP A 85 14.24 -6.99 6.72
N CYS A 86 14.14 -6.42 5.52
CA CYS A 86 14.55 -5.05 5.21
C CYS A 86 13.77 -3.99 6.01
N ILE A 87 12.59 -4.31 6.54
CA ILE A 87 11.79 -3.40 7.35
C ILE A 87 12.27 -3.43 8.78
N ALA A 88 12.93 -2.37 9.26
CA ALA A 88 13.25 -2.21 10.66
C ALA A 88 11.98 -1.92 11.48
N GLU A 89 11.14 -1.02 10.99
CA GLU A 89 9.83 -0.69 11.55
C GLU A 89 8.97 0.07 10.52
N LEU A 90 7.68 -0.16 10.54
CA LEU A 90 6.73 0.73 9.86
C LEU A 90 6.62 2.02 10.67
N VAL A 91 6.66 3.15 9.98
CA VAL A 91 6.66 4.46 10.64
C VAL A 91 5.31 5.14 10.53
N ARG A 92 4.79 5.27 9.31
CA ARG A 92 3.54 6.00 9.07
C ARG A 92 2.76 5.40 7.93
N ALA A 93 1.45 5.28 8.10
CA ALA A 93 0.50 5.01 7.04
C ALA A 93 -0.48 6.18 6.87
N LEU A 94 -0.72 6.59 5.62
CA LEU A 94 -1.86 7.40 5.23
C LEU A 94 -2.86 6.49 4.55
N ILE A 95 -4.08 6.42 5.10
CA ILE A 95 -5.13 5.51 4.63
C ILE A 95 -6.32 6.34 4.16
N LEU A 96 -6.61 6.27 2.87
CA LEU A 96 -7.75 6.90 2.24
C LEU A 96 -8.87 5.88 2.08
N VAL A 97 -10.05 6.19 2.61
CA VAL A 97 -11.23 5.33 2.52
C VAL A 97 -12.28 6.01 1.65
N ASN A 98 -12.58 5.39 0.52
CA ASN A 98 -13.67 5.81 -0.35
C ASN A 98 -15.00 5.36 0.27
N CYS A 99 -15.76 6.28 0.81
CA CYS A 99 -16.94 5.97 1.57
C CYS A 99 -18.19 6.75 1.13
N GLY A 100 -19.34 6.18 1.42
CA GLY A 100 -20.63 6.80 1.22
C GLY A 100 -20.88 7.98 2.13
N GLU A 101 -21.89 8.77 1.78
CA GLU A 101 -22.30 9.90 2.60
C GLU A 101 -22.75 9.43 3.98
N GLY A 102 -22.24 10.08 5.03
CA GLY A 102 -22.58 9.75 6.41
C GLY A 102 -21.91 8.48 6.98
N PHE A 103 -21.08 7.78 6.20
CA PHE A 103 -20.33 6.66 6.73
C PHE A 103 -19.20 7.15 7.64
N GLN A 104 -19.19 6.72 8.91
CA GLN A 104 -18.27 7.23 9.94
C GLN A 104 -17.20 6.23 10.36
N ASP A 105 -17.39 4.93 10.10
CA ASP A 105 -16.52 3.85 10.58
C ASP A 105 -15.25 3.66 9.74
N ILE A 106 -14.70 4.77 9.19
CA ILE A 106 -13.48 4.74 8.36
C ILE A 106 -12.26 4.21 9.13
N GLY A 107 -12.20 4.45 10.44
CA GLY A 107 -11.18 3.89 11.32
C GLY A 107 -11.21 2.37 11.36
N ALA A 108 -12.42 1.79 11.49
CA ALA A 108 -12.61 0.35 11.48
C ALA A 108 -12.27 -0.30 10.12
N VAL A 109 -12.46 0.41 9.01
CA VAL A 109 -11.97 -0.02 7.69
C VAL A 109 -10.45 -0.08 7.70
N ALA A 110 -9.79 1.00 8.15
CA ALA A 110 -8.33 1.12 8.19
C ALA A 110 -7.65 0.10 9.11
N ASP A 111 -8.36 -0.40 10.14
CA ASP A 111 -7.85 -1.45 11.03
C ASP A 111 -7.47 -2.71 10.25
N GLY A 112 -8.12 -3.00 9.11
CA GLY A 112 -7.77 -4.14 8.27
C GLY A 112 -6.32 -4.12 7.77
N PHE A 113 -5.82 -2.94 7.39
CA PHE A 113 -4.43 -2.73 7.03
C PHE A 113 -3.50 -2.90 8.23
N SER A 114 -3.82 -2.20 9.34
CA SER A 114 -2.96 -2.18 10.53
C SER A 114 -2.83 -3.56 11.16
N ASP A 115 -3.92 -4.31 11.25
CA ASP A 115 -3.93 -5.67 11.80
C ASP A 115 -3.08 -6.61 10.96
N LEU A 116 -3.19 -6.54 9.62
CA LEU A 116 -2.34 -7.33 8.73
C LEU A 116 -0.85 -7.00 8.93
N CYS A 117 -0.50 -5.72 9.04
CA CYS A 117 0.89 -5.33 9.26
C CYS A 117 1.45 -5.91 10.57
N VAL A 118 0.67 -5.90 11.65
CA VAL A 118 1.07 -6.49 12.93
C VAL A 118 1.09 -8.01 12.86
N GLU A 119 0.16 -8.65 12.15
CA GLU A 119 0.18 -10.10 11.93
C GLU A 119 1.46 -10.56 11.23
N VAL A 120 1.87 -9.85 10.18
CA VAL A 120 3.03 -10.23 9.35
C VAL A 120 4.36 -9.82 9.99
N LEU A 121 4.45 -8.60 10.52
CA LEU A 121 5.70 -7.99 10.97
C LEU A 121 5.86 -7.92 12.49
N GLN A 122 4.86 -8.35 13.26
CA GLN A 122 4.83 -8.29 14.71
C GLN A 122 5.04 -6.84 15.21
N GLU A 123 5.90 -6.60 16.19
CA GLU A 123 6.15 -5.23 16.73
C GLU A 123 6.66 -4.26 15.65
N ARG A 124 7.38 -4.73 14.64
CA ARG A 124 7.85 -3.91 13.52
C ARG A 124 6.70 -3.38 12.64
N GLY A 125 5.53 -4.02 12.69
CA GLY A 125 4.32 -3.62 11.97
C GLY A 125 3.51 -2.51 12.65
N ARG A 126 3.82 -2.13 13.88
CA ARG A 126 3.17 -1.02 14.57
C ARG A 126 3.59 0.32 13.96
N HIS A 127 2.64 1.21 13.75
CA HIS A 127 2.88 2.47 13.05
C HIS A 127 1.90 3.55 13.51
N VAL A 128 2.27 4.81 13.30
CA VAL A 128 1.30 5.91 13.38
C VAL A 128 0.50 5.99 12.09
N ARG A 129 -0.77 6.37 12.17
CA ARG A 129 -1.60 6.48 10.98
C ARG A 129 -2.48 7.71 10.96
N THR A 130 -2.82 8.16 9.76
CA THR A 130 -3.90 9.11 9.49
C THR A 130 -4.91 8.41 8.60
N VAL A 131 -6.19 8.52 8.93
CA VAL A 131 -7.29 7.97 8.12
C VAL A 131 -8.17 9.12 7.65
N MET A 132 -8.49 9.14 6.35
CA MET A 132 -9.35 10.15 5.73
C MET A 132 -10.41 9.50 4.86
N GLY A 133 -11.66 9.98 4.97
CA GLY A 133 -12.72 9.63 4.05
C GLY A 133 -12.61 10.43 2.75
N THR A 134 -12.84 9.78 1.62
CA THR A 134 -12.89 10.39 0.29
C THR A 134 -14.18 10.01 -0.42
N ARG A 135 -14.50 10.69 -1.54
CA ARG A 135 -15.67 10.34 -2.36
C ARG A 135 -15.34 9.73 -3.71
N ASN A 136 -14.10 9.88 -4.16
CA ASN A 136 -13.64 9.36 -5.44
C ASN A 136 -12.21 8.89 -5.29
N MET A 137 -11.94 7.72 -5.83
CA MET A 137 -10.63 7.10 -5.82
C MET A 137 -10.23 6.67 -7.23
N PRO A 138 -8.94 6.62 -7.55
CA PRO A 138 -8.46 6.14 -8.85
C PRO A 138 -8.80 4.66 -9.08
N ASN A 139 -8.29 4.10 -10.15
CA ASN A 139 -8.32 2.69 -10.48
C ASN A 139 -9.72 2.06 -10.32
N HIS A 140 -10.69 2.58 -11.11
CA HIS A 140 -12.09 2.14 -11.07
C HIS A 140 -12.81 2.35 -9.74
N ASN A 141 -12.45 3.44 -9.04
CA ASN A 141 -13.11 3.82 -7.79
C ASN A 141 -12.91 2.78 -6.67
N ILE A 142 -11.65 2.40 -6.43
CA ILE A 142 -11.28 1.48 -5.35
C ILE A 142 -11.74 1.98 -3.98
N PRO A 143 -12.04 1.07 -3.03
CA PRO A 143 -12.56 1.47 -1.70
C PRO A 143 -11.49 2.00 -0.75
N VAL A 144 -10.25 1.61 -0.91
CA VAL A 144 -9.13 1.99 -0.02
C VAL A 144 -7.88 2.17 -0.83
N GLU A 145 -7.07 3.16 -0.43
CA GLU A 145 -5.68 3.33 -0.89
C GLU A 145 -4.80 3.64 0.31
N VAL A 146 -3.60 3.07 0.35
CA VAL A 146 -2.66 3.25 1.45
C VAL A 146 -1.30 3.67 0.93
N GLU A 147 -0.77 4.76 1.50
CA GLU A 147 0.62 5.21 1.39
C GLU A 147 1.37 4.81 2.65
N LEU A 148 2.63 4.38 2.52
CA LEU A 148 3.43 3.88 3.63
C LEU A 148 4.80 4.52 3.68
N ILE A 149 5.28 4.81 4.88
CA ILE A 149 6.68 5.16 5.16
C ILE A 149 7.22 4.14 6.17
N PHE A 150 8.38 3.58 5.88
CA PHE A 150 9.07 2.69 6.81
C PHE A 150 10.56 3.04 6.94
N ARG A 151 11.19 2.59 8.01
CA ARG A 151 12.62 2.68 8.21
C ARG A 151 13.29 1.38 7.76
N LEU A 152 14.31 1.53 6.95
CA LEU A 152 15.10 0.43 6.41
C LEU A 152 16.02 -0.14 7.49
N ALA A 153 16.14 -1.45 7.56
CA ALA A 153 17.11 -2.11 8.43
C ALA A 153 18.54 -1.97 7.87
N GLU A 154 19.53 -2.03 8.76
CA GLU A 154 20.92 -1.99 8.36
C GLU A 154 21.27 -3.10 7.37
N GLY A 155 22.09 -2.77 6.37
CA GLY A 155 22.54 -3.73 5.35
C GLY A 155 21.63 -3.88 4.13
N TYR A 156 20.50 -3.17 4.06
CA TYR A 156 19.57 -3.24 2.93
C TYR A 156 19.53 -1.99 2.05
N GLY A 157 20.30 -0.96 2.37
CA GLY A 157 20.38 0.25 1.55
C GLY A 157 21.20 0.03 0.28
N ASP A 158 20.95 0.85 -0.76
CA ASP A 158 21.85 0.94 -1.91
C ASP A 158 23.21 1.41 -1.38
N GLU A 159 24.27 0.69 -1.70
CA GLU A 159 25.62 1.19 -1.49
C GLU A 159 25.79 2.49 -2.28
N ALA A 160 26.18 3.57 -1.60
CA ALA A 160 26.35 4.91 -2.16
C ALA A 160 27.48 4.97 -3.19
#